data_91b127e48d234cb9cb4e3d7b70bf78d3
#
_entry.id   91b127e48d234cb9cb4e3d7b70bf78d3
#
_cell.length_a   1.000
_cell.length_b   1.000
_cell.length_c   1.000
_cell.angle_alpha   90.00
_cell.angle_beta   90.00
_cell.angle_gamma   90.00
#
_symmetry.space_group_name_H-M   'P 1'
#
loop_
_entity.id
_entity.type
_entity.pdbx_description
1 polymer ?
#
loop_
_entity_poly.entity_id
_entity_poly.type
_entity_poly.pdbx_seq_one_letter_code
_entity_poly.pdbx_strand_id
1 'polypeptide(L)'
;MLCEGQHGISGTILTMAESPTPVPSFGAGPSNAEESHPPIVPIAIGALAVLVVIALLVFFGRKGANETSAPSTPDPYAANLVISSPSMSTAANFAGQEVTYIEGKIANNGDKTVTSAILQIVFHDSLGQIVQKETQRLMVITTREPYIDTAPLSSAHLKAGQTREFRQTFEHVSTEWNTQLPEITVVKTSTQ
;
A
#
# COMPACT_ATOMS: atom_id res chain seq x y z
N MET A 1 16.79 5.47 -61.16
CA MET A 1 17.44 4.17 -61.21
C MET A 1 16.57 3.24 -60.41
N LEU A 2 15.49 2.68 -61.03
CA LEU A 2 15.37 1.49 -61.89
C LEU A 2 15.93 0.24 -61.17
N CYS A 3 15.07 -0.68 -60.76
CA CYS A 3 14.61 -1.97 -61.30
C CYS A 3 13.72 -2.60 -60.19
N GLU A 4 12.47 -2.85 -60.32
CA GLU A 4 11.65 -3.74 -61.20
C GLU A 4 12.10 -5.21 -61.20
N GLY A 5 11.17 -6.10 -60.85
CA GLY A 5 11.32 -7.56 -60.89
C GLY A 5 10.05 -8.29 -60.50
N GLN A 6 9.05 -8.29 -61.39
CA GLN A 6 7.92 -9.23 -61.44
C GLN A 6 8.38 -10.62 -61.86
N HIS A 7 7.69 -11.67 -61.36
CA HIS A 7 7.30 -12.95 -62.00
C HIS A 7 6.32 -13.64 -61.06
N GLY A 8 5.12 -13.98 -61.29
CA GLY A 8 4.26 -14.40 -62.36
C GLY A 8 4.45 -15.84 -62.83
N ILE A 9 3.66 -16.82 -62.36
CA ILE A 9 3.27 -18.08 -63.04
C ILE A 9 2.01 -18.60 -62.32
N SER A 10 0.90 -18.59 -62.84
CA SER A 10 0.03 -19.29 -63.78
C SER A 10 0.07 -20.83 -63.76
N GLY A 11 -1.14 -21.38 -63.67
CA GLY A 11 -1.52 -22.76 -64.07
C GLY A 11 -1.92 -23.66 -62.91
N THR A 12 -3.00 -24.39 -62.90
CA THR A 12 -3.81 -24.98 -63.94
C THR A 12 -5.05 -25.59 -63.29
N ILE A 13 -6.16 -25.36 -63.87
CA ILE A 13 -7.46 -26.00 -63.62
C ILE A 13 -7.39 -27.47 -64.00
N LEU A 14 -7.89 -28.38 -63.15
CA LEU A 14 -8.27 -29.73 -63.54
C LEU A 14 -9.61 -30.05 -62.91
N THR A 15 -10.63 -30.01 -63.73
CA THR A 15 -11.95 -30.51 -63.57
C THR A 15 -11.93 -32.03 -63.77
N MET A 16 -12.49 -32.85 -62.89
CA MET A 16 -13.10 -34.16 -63.18
C MET A 16 -14.14 -34.51 -62.13
N ALA A 17 -15.39 -34.43 -62.53
CA ALA A 17 -16.33 -35.50 -62.81
C ALA A 17 -16.73 -36.37 -61.60
N GLU A 18 -17.85 -36.08 -61.08
CA GLU A 18 -19.10 -36.83 -60.93
C GLU A 18 -19.03 -38.34 -60.80
N SER A 19 -19.50 -38.87 -59.65
CA SER A 19 -20.30 -40.10 -59.60
C SER A 19 -21.13 -40.14 -58.30
N PRO A 20 -22.43 -40.37 -58.38
CA PRO A 20 -23.30 -40.47 -57.22
C PRO A 20 -23.31 -41.89 -56.68
N THR A 21 -23.14 -42.10 -55.41
CA THR A 21 -23.45 -43.36 -54.73
C THR A 21 -24.47 -43.18 -53.63
N PRO A 22 -25.29 -44.17 -53.33
CA PRO A 22 -26.62 -44.02 -52.76
C PRO A 22 -26.61 -43.84 -51.25
N VAL A 23 -27.55 -43.03 -50.79
CA VAL A 23 -27.90 -42.82 -49.40
C VAL A 23 -28.55 -44.05 -48.77
N PRO A 24 -28.03 -44.58 -47.66
CA PRO A 24 -28.83 -45.43 -46.80
C PRO A 24 -29.66 -44.54 -45.87
N SER A 25 -30.95 -44.60 -45.99
CA SER A 25 -31.90 -44.07 -45.04
C SER A 25 -31.84 -44.96 -43.77
N PHE A 26 -31.34 -44.38 -42.68
CA PHE A 26 -31.53 -45.00 -41.37
C PHE A 26 -32.67 -44.26 -40.65
N GLY A 27 -33.59 -45.11 -40.18
CA GLY A 27 -34.81 -44.74 -39.54
C GLY A 27 -34.65 -43.81 -38.33
N ALA A 28 -35.66 -42.98 -38.22
CA ALA A 28 -35.90 -42.18 -37.04
C ALA A 28 -36.18 -43.10 -35.84
N GLY A 29 -35.17 -43.21 -34.94
CA GLY A 29 -35.41 -43.66 -33.57
C GLY A 29 -35.88 -42.46 -32.78
N PRO A 30 -36.75 -42.64 -31.76
CA PRO A 30 -37.18 -41.53 -30.93
C PRO A 30 -35.96 -40.97 -30.14
N SER A 31 -35.59 -39.77 -30.43
CA SER A 31 -34.63 -39.03 -29.59
C SER A 31 -35.32 -38.66 -28.27
N ASN A 32 -35.05 -39.47 -27.24
CA ASN A 32 -35.21 -38.96 -25.88
C ASN A 32 -34.24 -37.82 -25.72
N ALA A 33 -34.74 -36.60 -25.85
CA ALA A 33 -34.04 -35.42 -25.35
C ALA A 33 -34.03 -35.56 -23.82
N GLU A 34 -32.98 -36.13 -23.27
CA GLU A 34 -32.62 -35.90 -21.90
C GLU A 34 -32.31 -34.42 -21.79
N GLU A 35 -33.25 -33.66 -21.25
CA GLU A 35 -32.99 -32.31 -20.73
C GLU A 35 -31.89 -32.47 -19.67
N SER A 36 -30.64 -32.26 -20.08
CA SER A 36 -29.55 -32.11 -19.17
C SER A 36 -29.73 -30.81 -18.41
N HIS A 37 -30.44 -30.88 -17.28
CA HIS A 37 -30.44 -29.79 -16.32
C HIS A 37 -28.97 -29.58 -15.90
N PRO A 38 -28.41 -28.36 -16.08
CA PRO A 38 -27.07 -28.11 -15.60
C PRO A 38 -27.06 -28.39 -14.09
N PRO A 39 -26.03 -29.04 -13.56
CA PRO A 39 -25.96 -29.37 -12.14
C PRO A 39 -25.87 -28.07 -11.32
N ILE A 40 -27.02 -27.53 -10.91
CA ILE A 40 -27.15 -26.27 -10.18
C ILE A 40 -26.48 -26.39 -8.79
N VAL A 41 -26.47 -27.59 -8.22
CA VAL A 41 -25.93 -27.84 -6.89
C VAL A 41 -24.41 -27.58 -6.79
N PRO A 42 -23.52 -28.08 -7.67
CA PRO A 42 -22.10 -27.79 -7.60
C PRO A 42 -21.78 -26.31 -7.90
N ILE A 43 -22.58 -25.64 -8.76
CA ILE A 43 -22.40 -24.22 -9.05
C ILE A 43 -22.78 -23.36 -7.83
N ALA A 44 -23.85 -23.73 -7.11
CA ALA A 44 -24.26 -23.03 -5.89
C ALA A 44 -23.22 -23.18 -4.75
N ILE A 45 -22.63 -24.38 -4.61
CA ILE A 45 -21.56 -24.62 -3.62
C ILE A 45 -20.31 -23.81 -3.97
N GLY A 46 -19.92 -23.77 -5.25
CA GLY A 46 -18.79 -22.97 -5.73
C GLY A 46 -18.99 -21.46 -5.48
N ALA A 47 -20.16 -20.94 -5.79
CA ALA A 47 -20.51 -19.53 -5.55
C ALA A 47 -20.48 -19.18 -4.05
N LEU A 48 -21.01 -20.07 -3.20
CA LEU A 48 -20.98 -19.88 -1.75
C LEU A 48 -19.52 -19.87 -1.21
N ALA A 49 -18.67 -20.77 -1.67
CA ALA A 49 -17.26 -20.80 -1.27
C ALA A 49 -16.53 -19.51 -1.65
N VAL A 50 -16.76 -18.99 -2.86
CA VAL A 50 -16.18 -17.71 -3.31
C VAL A 50 -16.67 -16.55 -2.45
N LEU A 51 -17.95 -16.48 -2.12
CA LEU A 51 -18.52 -15.45 -1.24
C LEU A 51 -17.91 -15.51 0.17
N VAL A 52 -17.70 -16.71 0.72
CA VAL A 52 -17.03 -16.88 2.02
C VAL A 52 -15.59 -16.39 1.96
N VAL A 53 -14.84 -16.72 0.91
CA VAL A 53 -13.46 -16.24 0.73
C VAL A 53 -13.43 -14.72 0.60
N ILE A 54 -14.31 -14.12 -0.18
CA ILE A 54 -14.41 -12.66 -0.30
C ILE A 54 -14.78 -12.02 1.04
N ALA A 55 -15.72 -12.60 1.78
CA ALA A 55 -16.11 -12.12 3.10
C ALA A 55 -14.94 -12.20 4.09
N LEU A 56 -14.16 -13.30 4.06
CA LEU A 56 -12.94 -13.45 4.87
C LEU A 56 -11.88 -12.43 4.47
N LEU A 57 -11.61 -12.23 3.18
CA LEU A 57 -10.66 -11.23 2.70
C LEU A 57 -11.07 -9.81 3.10
N VAL A 58 -12.36 -9.48 3.02
CA VAL A 58 -12.90 -8.18 3.47
C VAL A 58 -12.81 -8.05 5.00
N PHE A 59 -13.10 -9.12 5.74
CA PHE A 59 -13.07 -9.10 7.20
C PHE A 59 -11.65 -9.05 7.76
N PHE A 60 -10.72 -9.84 7.20
CA PHE A 60 -9.32 -9.85 7.61
C PHE A 60 -8.51 -8.72 6.98
N GLY A 61 -8.83 -8.30 5.75
CA GLY A 61 -8.18 -7.17 5.09
C GLY A 61 -8.50 -5.82 5.75
N ARG A 62 -9.65 -5.71 6.41
CA ARG A 62 -10.01 -4.51 7.20
C ARG A 62 -9.23 -4.36 8.50
N LYS A 63 -8.56 -5.41 8.99
CA LYS A 63 -7.71 -5.30 10.20
C LYS A 63 -6.37 -4.63 9.99
N GLY A 64 -5.98 -4.30 8.75
CA GLY A 64 -4.71 -3.67 8.43
C GLY A 64 -4.81 -2.31 7.74
N ALA A 65 -6.01 -1.84 7.41
CA ALA A 65 -6.19 -0.58 6.69
C ALA A 65 -7.17 0.31 7.46
N ASN A 66 -6.68 1.47 7.84
CA ASN A 66 -7.40 2.60 8.40
C ASN A 66 -7.69 2.56 9.90
N GLU A 67 -6.67 2.81 10.70
CA GLU A 67 -6.87 3.87 11.66
C GLU A 67 -6.95 5.19 10.85
N THR A 68 -8.08 5.40 10.18
CA THR A 68 -8.54 6.75 9.84
C THR A 68 -8.67 7.46 11.18
N SER A 69 -7.65 8.24 11.50
CA SER A 69 -7.60 9.04 12.72
C SER A 69 -8.83 9.93 12.74
N ALA A 70 -9.88 9.50 13.47
CA ALA A 70 -10.81 10.45 14.05
C ALA A 70 -9.95 11.56 14.70
N PRO A 71 -10.38 12.82 14.72
CA PRO A 71 -9.66 13.87 15.42
C PRO A 71 -9.54 13.45 16.88
N SER A 72 -8.43 12.81 17.20
CA SER A 72 -8.13 12.36 18.55
C SER A 72 -7.89 13.63 19.34
N THR A 73 -8.71 13.90 20.33
CA THR A 73 -8.36 14.88 21.35
C THR A 73 -6.94 14.53 21.79
N PRO A 74 -5.97 15.45 21.66
CA PRO A 74 -4.59 15.17 22.05
C PRO A 74 -4.58 14.65 23.49
N ASP A 75 -3.79 13.59 23.72
CA ASP A 75 -3.58 13.08 25.08
C ASP A 75 -3.12 14.24 25.98
N PRO A 76 -3.74 14.46 27.14
CA PRO A 76 -3.36 15.56 28.04
C PRO A 76 -1.87 15.58 28.38
N TYR A 77 -1.22 14.41 28.47
CA TYR A 77 0.20 14.35 28.75
C TYR A 77 1.08 14.72 27.55
N ALA A 78 0.56 14.64 26.33
CA ALA A 78 1.30 15.05 25.11
C ALA A 78 1.75 16.52 25.15
N ALA A 79 1.03 17.39 25.83
CA ALA A 79 1.40 18.80 26.02
C ALA A 79 2.72 19.00 26.78
N ASN A 80 3.16 17.99 27.56
CA ASN A 80 4.45 18.03 28.27
C ASN A 80 5.63 17.59 27.37
N LEU A 81 5.37 17.10 26.17
CA LEU A 81 6.41 16.70 25.23
C LEU A 81 6.67 17.83 24.24
N VAL A 82 7.84 18.46 24.36
CA VAL A 82 8.22 19.61 23.53
C VAL A 82 9.20 19.15 22.46
N ILE A 83 8.83 19.39 21.20
CA ILE A 83 9.71 19.18 20.04
C ILE A 83 10.49 20.46 19.76
N SER A 84 11.78 20.31 19.52
CA SER A 84 12.68 21.44 19.25
C SER A 84 13.72 21.08 18.20
N SER A 85 14.30 22.12 17.56
CA SER A 85 15.35 21.99 16.53
C SER A 85 15.01 20.96 15.44
N PRO A 86 13.82 20.99 14.85
CA PRO A 86 13.51 20.07 13.78
C PRO A 86 14.35 20.40 12.54
N SER A 87 14.85 19.37 11.89
CA SER A 87 15.61 19.43 10.65
C SER A 87 15.17 18.32 9.71
N MET A 88 15.45 18.48 8.44
CA MET A 88 15.07 17.53 7.42
C MET A 88 16.23 17.28 6.46
N SER A 89 16.33 16.05 5.99
CA SER A 89 17.29 15.65 4.96
C SER A 89 16.69 14.57 4.08
N THR A 90 17.19 14.46 2.85
CA THR A 90 16.82 13.40 1.91
C THR A 90 18.07 12.62 1.52
N ALA A 91 17.90 11.33 1.25
CA ALA A 91 18.95 10.47 0.72
C ALA A 91 18.34 9.40 -0.20
N ALA A 92 19.08 9.01 -1.22
CA ALA A 92 18.71 7.87 -2.04
C ALA A 92 19.02 6.57 -1.30
N ASN A 93 18.07 5.62 -1.30
CA ASN A 93 18.30 4.27 -0.80
C ASN A 93 19.04 3.43 -1.88
N PHE A 94 19.38 2.17 -1.54
CA PHE A 94 20.08 1.26 -2.46
C PHE A 94 19.29 0.94 -3.74
N ALA A 95 17.97 1.11 -3.73
CA ALA A 95 17.09 0.95 -4.90
C ALA A 95 16.94 2.23 -5.73
N GLY A 96 17.64 3.32 -5.35
CA GLY A 96 17.53 4.61 -6.00
C GLY A 96 16.26 5.40 -5.67
N GLN A 97 15.50 4.97 -4.66
CA GLN A 97 14.33 5.70 -4.18
C GLN A 97 14.76 6.77 -3.18
N GLU A 98 14.10 7.92 -3.22
CA GLU A 98 14.33 9.00 -2.28
C GLU A 98 13.64 8.70 -0.96
N VAL A 99 14.39 8.84 0.13
CA VAL A 99 13.91 8.68 1.51
C VAL A 99 14.10 10.01 2.23
N THR A 100 13.04 10.50 2.84
CA THR A 100 13.06 11.73 3.65
C THR A 100 13.21 11.38 5.12
N TYR A 101 14.17 12.01 5.78
CA TYR A 101 14.41 11.92 7.21
C TYR A 101 14.05 13.23 7.88
N ILE A 102 13.31 13.13 8.98
CA ILE A 102 13.02 14.26 9.86
C ILE A 102 13.67 13.97 11.21
N GLU A 103 14.58 14.82 11.63
CA GLU A 103 15.24 14.75 12.92
C GLU A 103 14.85 15.92 13.80
N GLY A 104 15.03 15.75 15.08
CA GLY A 104 14.81 16.81 16.05
C GLY A 104 15.10 16.33 17.47
N LYS A 105 14.77 17.18 18.43
CA LYS A 105 14.87 16.83 19.85
C LYS A 105 13.48 16.81 20.45
N ILE A 106 13.22 15.84 21.33
CA ILE A 106 12.01 15.76 22.12
C ILE A 106 12.38 15.82 23.60
N ALA A 107 11.79 16.74 24.32
CA ALA A 107 11.96 16.92 25.76
C ALA A 107 10.68 16.51 26.49
N ASN A 108 10.82 15.77 27.58
CA ASN A 108 9.72 15.45 28.49
C ASN A 108 9.78 16.42 29.68
N ASN A 109 8.98 17.47 29.65
CA ASN A 109 8.87 18.46 30.71
C ASN A 109 7.85 18.06 31.79
N GLY A 110 7.23 16.88 31.67
CA GLY A 110 6.33 16.34 32.69
C GLY A 110 7.05 15.51 33.73
N ASP A 111 6.27 14.93 34.63
CA ASP A 111 6.72 14.20 35.82
C ASP A 111 6.76 12.67 35.68
N LYS A 112 6.22 12.14 34.57
CA LYS A 112 6.12 10.69 34.30
C LYS A 112 7.14 10.23 33.27
N THR A 113 7.50 8.96 33.32
CA THR A 113 8.29 8.35 32.28
C THR A 113 7.41 7.99 31.08
N VAL A 114 7.75 8.47 29.89
CA VAL A 114 7.04 8.16 28.65
C VAL A 114 7.60 6.86 28.04
N THR A 115 6.72 5.90 27.83
CA THR A 115 7.05 4.58 27.26
C THR A 115 6.60 4.44 25.81
N SER A 116 5.73 5.32 25.34
CA SER A 116 5.31 5.40 23.94
C SER A 116 4.86 6.81 23.62
N ALA A 117 5.16 7.28 22.43
CA ALA A 117 4.60 8.51 21.87
C ALA A 117 4.29 8.30 20.39
N ILE A 118 3.19 8.89 19.94
CA ILE A 118 2.75 8.89 18.54
C ILE A 118 2.85 10.32 18.04
N LEU A 119 3.55 10.48 16.93
CA LEU A 119 3.65 11.74 16.21
C LEU A 119 2.64 11.76 15.07
N GLN A 120 2.03 12.90 14.86
CA GLN A 120 1.34 13.27 13.64
C GLN A 120 2.22 14.23 12.86
N ILE A 121 2.48 13.91 11.60
CA ILE A 121 3.30 14.70 10.69
C ILE A 121 2.41 15.12 9.52
N VAL A 122 2.36 16.41 9.22
CA VAL A 122 1.50 16.99 8.20
C VAL A 122 2.34 17.73 7.18
N PHE A 123 2.26 17.29 5.93
CA PHE A 123 2.94 17.90 4.80
C PHE A 123 1.97 18.80 4.04
N HIS A 124 2.44 19.95 3.62
CA HIS A 124 1.65 20.96 2.91
C HIS A 124 2.20 21.21 1.51
N ASP A 125 1.33 21.63 0.60
CA ASP A 125 1.73 22.16 -0.70
C ASP A 125 2.15 23.64 -0.60
N SER A 126 2.47 24.25 -1.74
CA SER A 126 2.83 25.68 -1.82
C SER A 126 1.67 26.64 -1.51
N LEU A 127 0.44 26.16 -1.48
CA LEU A 127 -0.75 26.92 -1.11
C LEU A 127 -1.15 26.73 0.36
N GLY A 128 -0.39 25.91 1.12
CA GLY A 128 -0.67 25.58 2.51
C GLY A 128 -1.77 24.52 2.69
N GLN A 129 -2.15 23.80 1.62
CA GLN A 129 -3.11 22.71 1.72
C GLN A 129 -2.40 21.42 2.18
N ILE A 130 -3.10 20.60 2.96
CA ILE A 130 -2.58 19.33 3.42
C ILE A 130 -2.58 18.34 2.24
N VAL A 131 -1.39 17.89 1.85
CA VAL A 131 -1.19 16.89 0.78
C VAL A 131 -0.88 15.51 1.31
N GLN A 132 -0.36 15.43 2.55
CA GLN A 132 -0.11 14.16 3.22
C GLN A 132 -0.17 14.35 4.73
N LYS A 133 -0.78 13.39 5.41
CA LYS A 133 -0.86 13.33 6.87
C LYS A 133 -0.53 11.94 7.32
N GLU A 134 0.51 11.81 8.12
CA GLU A 134 0.95 10.54 8.65
C GLU A 134 0.97 10.52 10.17
N THR A 135 0.73 9.35 10.70
CA THR A 135 0.78 9.09 12.13
C THR A 135 1.76 7.95 12.37
N GLN A 136 2.88 8.27 13.02
CA GLN A 136 3.96 7.34 13.23
C GLN A 136 4.34 7.27 14.71
N ARG A 137 4.87 6.11 15.12
CA ARG A 137 5.47 5.96 16.45
C ARG A 137 6.78 6.74 16.50
N LEU A 138 6.99 7.49 17.59
CA LEU A 138 8.26 8.19 17.81
C LEU A 138 9.41 7.21 17.91
N MET A 139 10.44 7.42 17.07
CA MET A 139 11.68 6.68 17.05
C MET A 139 12.80 7.58 17.55
N VAL A 140 13.41 7.24 18.68
CA VAL A 140 14.52 8.00 19.24
C VAL A 140 15.85 7.42 18.79
N ILE A 141 16.84 8.30 18.56
CA ILE A 141 18.19 7.88 18.19
C ILE A 141 18.87 7.26 19.42
N THR A 142 19.37 6.07 19.24
CA THR A 142 20.13 5.32 20.26
C THR A 142 21.62 5.38 20.02
N THR A 143 22.04 5.36 18.76
CA THR A 143 23.43 5.40 18.32
C THR A 143 23.55 6.23 17.06
N ARG A 144 24.65 6.99 16.89
CA ARG A 144 24.94 7.76 15.68
C ARG A 144 26.08 7.19 14.85
N GLU A 145 27.01 6.45 15.47
CA GLU A 145 28.18 5.89 14.81
C GLU A 145 28.23 4.36 14.99
N PRO A 146 28.62 3.57 13.97
CA PRO A 146 28.97 4.02 12.60
C PRO A 146 27.76 4.37 11.74
N TYR A 147 26.54 3.97 12.18
CA TYR A 147 25.26 4.28 11.53
C TYR A 147 24.25 4.78 12.56
N ILE A 148 23.27 5.53 12.10
CA ILE A 148 22.21 6.00 12.98
C ILE A 148 21.21 4.87 13.22
N ASP A 149 21.19 4.39 14.47
CA ASP A 149 20.19 3.46 14.96
C ASP A 149 19.08 4.18 15.71
N THR A 150 17.86 3.72 15.53
CA THR A 150 16.68 4.24 16.19
C THR A 150 15.92 3.15 16.91
N ALA A 151 15.27 3.50 18.01
CA ALA A 151 14.42 2.60 18.76
C ALA A 151 13.13 3.29 19.21
N PRO A 152 12.03 2.55 19.37
CA PRO A 152 10.80 3.10 19.94
C PRO A 152 10.98 3.36 21.45
N LEU A 153 10.19 4.27 22.00
CA LEU A 153 10.25 4.59 23.44
C LEU A 153 9.92 3.38 24.34
N SER A 154 9.29 2.33 23.81
CA SER A 154 9.06 1.08 24.56
C SER A 154 10.38 0.38 24.98
N SER A 155 11.45 0.55 24.24
CA SER A 155 12.78 0.03 24.54
C SER A 155 13.76 1.10 24.99
N ALA A 156 13.45 2.38 24.76
CA ALA A 156 14.31 3.52 25.05
C ALA A 156 13.51 4.66 25.72
N HIS A 157 13.02 4.40 26.93
CA HIS A 157 12.09 5.28 27.65
C HIS A 157 12.60 6.72 27.74
N LEU A 158 11.67 7.68 27.71
CA LEU A 158 11.94 9.10 27.91
C LEU A 158 11.52 9.49 29.33
N LYS A 159 12.50 9.61 30.23
CA LYS A 159 12.27 9.94 31.66
C LYS A 159 11.83 11.39 31.83
N ALA A 160 11.23 11.68 32.97
CA ALA A 160 10.93 13.05 33.39
C ALA A 160 12.16 13.95 33.31
N GLY A 161 12.05 15.14 32.72
CA GLY A 161 13.13 16.10 32.50
C GLY A 161 14.16 15.68 31.44
N GLN A 162 14.02 14.55 30.80
CA GLN A 162 14.98 14.07 29.80
C GLN A 162 14.67 14.64 28.42
N THR A 163 15.74 14.97 27.67
CA THR A 163 15.69 15.27 26.24
C THR A 163 16.39 14.18 25.47
N ARG A 164 15.82 13.76 24.33
CA ARG A 164 16.42 12.81 23.39
C ARG A 164 16.29 13.30 21.97
N GLU A 165 17.21 12.86 21.13
CA GLU A 165 17.11 13.09 19.68
C GLU A 165 16.21 12.01 19.07
N PHE A 166 15.46 12.38 18.05
CA PHE A 166 14.61 11.47 17.30
C PHE A 166 14.87 11.56 15.81
N ARG A 167 14.54 10.48 15.08
CA ARG A 167 14.52 10.45 13.62
C ARG A 167 13.27 9.71 13.17
N GLN A 168 12.51 10.33 12.27
CA GLN A 168 11.41 9.72 11.52
C GLN A 168 11.81 9.53 10.07
N THR A 169 11.39 8.43 9.47
CA THR A 169 11.76 8.05 8.11
C THR A 169 10.50 7.95 7.26
N PHE A 170 10.54 8.56 6.06
CA PHE A 170 9.47 8.53 5.09
C PHE A 170 10.01 8.03 3.76
N GLU A 171 9.56 6.85 3.35
CA GLU A 171 9.97 6.25 2.07
C GLU A 171 9.24 6.89 0.88
N HIS A 172 8.05 7.45 1.13
CA HIS A 172 7.25 8.13 0.13
C HIS A 172 6.65 9.40 0.72
N VAL A 173 6.93 10.51 0.08
CA VAL A 173 6.26 11.79 0.37
C VAL A 173 5.55 12.24 -0.90
N SER A 174 4.39 12.87 -0.75
CA SER A 174 3.60 13.37 -1.88
C SER A 174 4.44 14.28 -2.79
N THR A 175 4.32 14.11 -4.09
CA THR A 175 4.99 14.96 -5.09
C THR A 175 4.48 16.40 -5.09
N GLU A 176 3.33 16.65 -4.48
CA GLU A 176 2.73 17.98 -4.33
C GLU A 176 3.28 18.73 -3.10
N TRP A 177 4.06 18.06 -2.26
CA TRP A 177 4.67 18.67 -1.08
C TRP A 177 5.64 19.78 -1.47
N ASN A 178 5.57 20.91 -0.73
CA ASN A 178 6.37 22.12 -0.96
C ASN A 178 7.85 21.99 -0.52
N THR A 179 8.31 20.81 -0.12
CA THR A 179 9.66 20.53 0.39
C THR A 179 10.07 21.29 1.65
N GLN A 180 9.15 21.99 2.30
CA GLN A 180 9.41 22.65 3.57
C GLN A 180 9.25 21.69 4.74
N LEU A 181 9.83 22.04 5.89
CA LEU A 181 9.67 21.25 7.10
C LEU A 181 8.18 21.06 7.44
N PRO A 182 7.69 19.81 7.56
CA PRO A 182 6.29 19.55 7.88
C PRO A 182 5.96 19.95 9.32
N GLU A 183 4.68 20.10 9.60
CA GLU A 183 4.19 20.25 10.96
C GLU A 183 4.27 18.93 11.72
N ILE A 184 4.83 18.97 12.94
CA ILE A 184 5.06 17.77 13.76
C ILE A 184 4.38 17.99 15.13
N THR A 185 3.45 17.12 15.47
CA THR A 185 2.69 17.21 16.71
C THR A 185 2.66 15.85 17.42
N VAL A 186 2.79 15.83 18.74
CA VAL A 186 2.56 14.64 19.56
C VAL A 186 1.06 14.50 19.79
N VAL A 187 0.46 13.39 19.35
CA VAL A 187 -1.01 13.20 19.44
C VAL A 187 -1.41 12.18 20.50
N LYS A 188 -0.52 11.26 20.86
CA LYS A 188 -0.81 10.23 21.86
C LYS A 188 0.45 9.86 22.62
N THR A 189 0.32 9.60 23.92
CA THR A 189 1.41 9.13 24.80
C THR A 189 0.95 7.94 25.63
N SER A 190 1.92 7.17 26.10
CA SER A 190 1.73 6.19 27.18
C SER A 190 2.81 6.45 28.23
N THR A 191 2.43 6.50 29.49
CA THR A 191 3.31 6.82 30.62
C THR A 191 3.27 5.72 31.68
N GLN A 192 4.31 5.66 32.46
CA GLN A 192 4.40 4.85 33.70
C GLN A 192 4.95 5.68 34.86
#